data_7e8b39ee08e684095313eb0097b67d27
#
_entry.id   7e8b39ee08e684095313eb0097b67d27
#
_cell.length_a   1.000
_cell.length_b   1.000
_cell.length_c   1.000
_cell.angle_alpha   90.00
_cell.angle_beta   90.00
_cell.angle_gamma   90.00
#
_symmetry.space_group_name_H-M   'P 1'
#
loop_
_entity.id
_entity.type
_entity.pdbx_description
1 polymer ?
#
loop_
_entity_poly.entity_id
_entity_poly.type
_entity_poly.pdbx_seq_one_letter_code
_entity_poly.pdbx_strand_id
1 'polypeptide(L)'
;VIGMPELGAEAAEKYGLDLDRLVFIPDPGPRWLAVTATIAEVLPVVAVRPPAGSSAGRGGAETTRLAARMRDRGTVLLVQGAWPQAEAVIDVADPRWSGLGHGHGYLAGRELTVSVSSKRSPTPRRARMLLPAADGTIELLGAPTERLVPRNHEAPLHDEVAAYRSRAVG
;
A
#
# COMPACT_ATOMS: atom_id res chain seq x y z
N VAL A 1 4.88 -3.80 -10.61
CA VAL A 1 4.90 -2.73 -9.61
C VAL A 1 5.48 -1.47 -10.24
N ILE A 2 4.83 -0.33 -10.10
CA ILE A 2 5.14 0.93 -10.80
C ILE A 2 5.27 2.06 -9.77
N GLY A 3 6.39 2.82 -9.81
CA GLY A 3 6.60 4.00 -8.98
C GLY A 3 6.89 3.71 -7.50
N MET A 4 7.40 2.52 -7.18
CA MET A 4 7.74 2.10 -5.82
C MET A 4 9.19 1.59 -5.76
N PRO A 5 10.20 2.45 -5.89
CA PRO A 5 11.60 2.03 -5.93
C PRO A 5 12.08 1.40 -4.62
N GLU A 6 11.42 1.70 -3.50
CA GLU A 6 11.76 1.15 -2.19
C GLU A 6 11.20 -0.26 -1.94
N LEU A 7 10.37 -0.81 -2.83
CA LEU A 7 9.85 -2.17 -2.66
C LEU A 7 10.98 -3.18 -2.86
N GLY A 8 11.35 -3.86 -1.79
CA GLY A 8 12.39 -4.89 -1.81
C GLY A 8 11.91 -6.18 -2.47
N ALA A 9 12.58 -6.62 -3.53
CA ALA A 9 12.26 -7.88 -4.21
C ALA A 9 12.39 -9.08 -3.27
N GLU A 10 13.46 -9.13 -2.47
CA GLU A 10 13.68 -10.19 -1.47
C GLU A 10 12.54 -10.25 -0.43
N ALA A 11 12.03 -9.10 0.02
CA ALA A 11 10.89 -9.07 0.93
C ALA A 11 9.62 -9.57 0.25
N ALA A 12 9.41 -9.22 -1.03
CA ALA A 12 8.27 -9.67 -1.81
C ALA A 12 8.27 -11.20 -1.97
N GLU A 13 9.43 -11.79 -2.25
CA GLU A 13 9.62 -13.25 -2.33
C GLU A 13 9.28 -13.96 -1.02
N LYS A 14 9.76 -13.44 0.12
CA LYS A 14 9.44 -13.96 1.46
C LYS A 14 7.94 -13.97 1.76
N TYR A 15 7.18 -13.06 1.16
CA TYR A 15 5.72 -13.03 1.25
C TYR A 15 5.02 -13.83 0.14
N GLY A 16 5.75 -14.67 -0.58
CA GLY A 16 5.20 -15.61 -1.55
C GLY A 16 4.96 -15.04 -2.96
N LEU A 17 5.54 -13.88 -3.28
CA LEU A 17 5.50 -13.34 -4.64
C LEU A 17 6.56 -14.04 -5.49
N ASP A 18 6.14 -14.55 -6.63
CA ASP A 18 7.02 -15.16 -7.63
C ASP A 18 7.76 -14.05 -8.40
N LEU A 19 9.07 -13.94 -8.20
CA LEU A 19 9.89 -12.90 -8.81
C LEU A 19 10.03 -13.06 -10.33
N ASP A 20 9.91 -14.26 -10.87
CA ASP A 20 9.94 -14.49 -12.33
C ASP A 20 8.68 -13.95 -13.02
N ARG A 21 7.63 -13.68 -12.24
CA ARG A 21 6.38 -13.09 -12.69
C ARG A 21 6.17 -11.65 -12.24
N LEU A 22 7.21 -11.04 -11.69
CA LEU A 22 7.16 -9.69 -11.15
C LEU A 22 7.93 -8.71 -12.04
N VAL A 23 7.24 -7.67 -12.50
CA VAL A 23 7.84 -6.59 -13.29
C VAL A 23 7.94 -5.33 -12.43
N PHE A 24 9.13 -4.75 -12.35
CA PHE A 24 9.38 -3.49 -11.67
C PHE A 24 9.62 -2.35 -12.66
N ILE A 25 8.93 -1.23 -12.44
CA ILE A 25 9.15 0.04 -13.13
C ILE A 25 9.33 1.10 -12.04
N PRO A 26 10.55 1.28 -11.51
CA PRO A 26 10.78 2.11 -10.33
C PRO A 26 10.46 3.59 -10.56
N ASP A 27 10.75 4.11 -11.75
CA ASP A 27 10.47 5.50 -12.13
C ASP A 27 9.70 5.54 -13.46
N PRO A 28 8.37 5.61 -13.43
CA PRO A 28 7.55 5.72 -14.63
C PRO A 28 7.52 7.14 -15.21
N GLY A 29 8.03 8.13 -14.48
CA GLY A 29 8.03 9.54 -14.88
C GLY A 29 6.62 10.14 -15.06
N PRO A 30 6.51 11.27 -15.79
CA PRO A 30 5.23 11.98 -15.93
C PRO A 30 4.17 11.21 -16.70
N ARG A 31 4.56 10.23 -17.52
CA ARG A 31 3.64 9.39 -18.30
C ARG A 31 3.20 8.12 -17.57
N TRP A 32 3.28 8.10 -16.26
CA TRP A 32 2.95 6.93 -15.43
C TRP A 32 1.56 6.32 -15.72
N LEU A 33 0.54 7.14 -16.05
CA LEU A 33 -0.79 6.64 -16.43
C LEU A 33 -0.76 5.81 -17.72
N ALA A 34 -0.03 6.28 -18.73
CA ALA A 34 0.12 5.55 -19.99
C ALA A 34 0.90 4.25 -19.77
N VAL A 35 1.98 4.31 -18.99
CA VAL A 35 2.76 3.12 -18.60
C VAL A 35 1.88 2.12 -17.87
N THR A 36 1.10 2.56 -16.88
CA THR A 36 0.17 1.70 -16.13
C THR A 36 -0.86 1.07 -17.06
N ALA A 37 -1.43 1.83 -17.99
CA ALA A 37 -2.41 1.33 -18.95
C ALA A 37 -1.82 0.25 -19.87
N THR A 38 -0.60 0.43 -20.35
CA THR A 38 0.10 -0.54 -21.20
C THR A 38 0.39 -1.84 -20.46
N ILE A 39 0.92 -1.74 -19.22
CA ILE A 39 1.22 -2.93 -18.41
C ILE A 39 -0.06 -3.70 -18.06
N ALA A 40 -1.15 -3.01 -17.79
CA ALA A 40 -2.43 -3.62 -17.48
C ALA A 40 -3.09 -4.35 -18.66
N GLU A 41 -2.59 -4.14 -19.87
CA GLU A 41 -3.01 -4.94 -21.04
C GLU A 41 -2.50 -6.38 -21.01
N VAL A 42 -1.41 -6.60 -20.28
CA VAL A 42 -0.69 -7.87 -20.26
C VAL A 42 -0.77 -8.55 -18.89
N LEU A 43 -0.73 -7.77 -17.81
CA LEU A 43 -0.68 -8.31 -16.46
C LEU A 43 -2.03 -8.19 -15.73
N PRO A 44 -2.47 -9.25 -15.04
CA PRO A 44 -3.77 -9.28 -14.35
C PRO A 44 -3.80 -8.44 -13.07
N VAL A 45 -2.64 -8.11 -12.50
CA VAL A 45 -2.52 -7.29 -11.28
C VAL A 45 -1.45 -6.22 -11.48
N VAL A 46 -1.78 -4.98 -11.24
CA VAL A 46 -0.86 -3.84 -11.32
C VAL A 46 -0.91 -3.04 -10.02
N ALA A 47 0.23 -2.91 -9.35
CA ALA A 47 0.39 -2.01 -8.21
C ALA A 47 1.09 -0.73 -8.69
N VAL A 48 0.53 0.44 -8.36
CA VAL A 48 1.07 1.73 -8.79
C VAL A 48 1.04 2.76 -7.66
N ARG A 49 2.13 3.51 -7.55
CA ARG A 49 2.16 4.77 -6.80
C ARG A 49 2.25 5.91 -7.79
N PRO A 50 1.20 6.75 -7.88
CA PRO A 50 1.27 7.97 -8.68
C PRO A 50 2.40 8.89 -8.20
N PRO A 51 3.11 9.59 -9.10
CA PRO A 51 4.12 10.57 -8.71
C PRO A 51 3.54 11.66 -7.81
N ALA A 52 4.37 12.18 -6.91
CA ALA A 52 4.00 13.30 -6.05
C ALA A 52 3.52 14.50 -6.88
N GLY A 53 2.46 15.16 -6.43
CA GLY A 53 1.87 16.29 -7.15
C GLY A 53 1.01 15.91 -8.37
N SER A 54 0.87 14.63 -8.70
CA SER A 54 -0.02 14.21 -9.77
C SER A 54 -1.49 14.53 -9.44
N SER A 55 -2.31 14.72 -10.47
CA SER A 55 -3.74 14.96 -10.31
C SER A 55 -4.56 13.69 -10.08
N ALA A 56 -3.92 12.54 -9.90
CA ALA A 56 -4.60 11.24 -9.76
C ALA A 56 -5.64 11.24 -8.63
N GLY A 57 -5.30 11.82 -7.48
CA GLY A 57 -6.19 11.91 -6.32
C GLY A 57 -7.41 12.81 -6.52
N ARG A 58 -7.38 13.71 -7.50
CA ARG A 58 -8.51 14.60 -7.83
C ARG A 58 -9.48 14.00 -8.85
N GLY A 59 -9.10 12.88 -9.47
CA GLY A 59 -9.83 12.30 -10.59
C GLY A 59 -9.64 13.10 -11.89
N GLY A 60 -10.06 12.53 -12.97
CA GLY A 60 -9.97 13.14 -14.29
C GLY A 60 -10.36 12.16 -15.38
N ALA A 61 -10.47 12.65 -16.62
CA ALA A 61 -10.88 11.82 -17.75
C ALA A 61 -9.92 10.63 -17.98
N GLU A 62 -8.61 10.83 -17.76
CA GLU A 62 -7.60 9.80 -17.96
C GLU A 62 -7.70 8.70 -16.91
N THR A 63 -7.84 9.05 -15.63
CA THR A 63 -8.03 8.08 -14.54
C THR A 63 -9.34 7.33 -14.69
N THR A 64 -10.39 7.99 -15.15
CA THR A 64 -11.70 7.37 -15.45
C THR A 64 -11.58 6.36 -16.58
N ARG A 65 -10.88 6.71 -17.67
CA ARG A 65 -10.63 5.80 -18.79
C ARG A 65 -9.77 4.60 -18.36
N LEU A 66 -8.75 4.83 -17.55
CA LEU A 66 -7.94 3.75 -16.99
C LEU A 66 -8.81 2.80 -16.17
N ALA A 67 -9.61 3.31 -15.24
CA ALA A 67 -10.49 2.50 -14.41
C ALA A 67 -11.52 1.69 -15.23
N ALA A 68 -12.07 2.26 -16.29
CA ALA A 68 -12.95 1.55 -17.20
C ALA A 68 -12.22 0.40 -17.90
N ARG A 69 -11.04 0.68 -18.47
CA ARG A 69 -10.22 -0.33 -19.14
C ARG A 69 -9.85 -1.50 -18.22
N MET A 70 -9.52 -1.20 -16.94
CA MET A 70 -9.23 -2.23 -15.95
C MET A 70 -10.43 -3.16 -15.73
N ARG A 71 -11.63 -2.60 -15.59
CA ARG A 71 -12.87 -3.38 -15.41
C ARG A 71 -13.16 -4.26 -16.61
N ASP A 72 -13.04 -3.71 -17.81
CA ASP A 72 -13.32 -4.44 -19.05
C ASP A 72 -12.39 -5.64 -19.23
N ARG A 73 -11.16 -5.53 -18.72
CA ARG A 73 -10.16 -6.60 -18.80
C ARG A 73 -10.11 -7.52 -17.58
N GLY A 74 -10.82 -7.19 -16.51
CA GLY A 74 -10.73 -7.92 -15.25
C GLY A 74 -9.39 -7.74 -14.53
N THR A 75 -8.64 -6.69 -14.86
CA THR A 75 -7.35 -6.38 -14.22
C THR A 75 -7.57 -5.70 -12.89
N VAL A 76 -6.83 -6.13 -11.86
CA VAL A 76 -6.82 -5.52 -10.54
C VAL A 76 -5.78 -4.39 -10.50
N LEU A 77 -6.21 -3.18 -10.18
CA LEU A 77 -5.35 -2.03 -9.96
C LEU A 77 -5.27 -1.70 -8.46
N LEU A 78 -4.07 -1.82 -7.90
CA LEU A 78 -3.75 -1.42 -6.53
C LEU A 78 -3.07 -0.06 -6.59
N VAL A 79 -3.70 0.98 -6.04
CA VAL A 79 -3.13 2.33 -6.04
C VAL A 79 -2.69 2.70 -4.64
N GLN A 80 -1.43 3.02 -4.46
CA GLN A 80 -0.94 3.59 -3.22
C GLN A 80 -1.18 5.10 -3.23
N GLY A 81 -2.15 5.53 -2.43
CA GLY A 81 -2.58 6.91 -2.35
C GLY A 81 -4.05 7.10 -2.71
N ALA A 82 -4.47 8.35 -2.87
CA ALA A 82 -5.86 8.67 -3.15
C ALA A 82 -6.27 8.24 -4.57
N TRP A 83 -7.40 7.53 -4.65
CA TRP A 83 -8.02 7.12 -5.91
C TRP A 83 -9.55 7.27 -5.82
N PRO A 84 -10.15 8.31 -6.44
CA PRO A 84 -11.56 8.65 -6.23
C PRO A 84 -12.56 7.57 -6.65
N GLN A 85 -12.16 6.69 -7.55
CA GLN A 85 -13.01 5.63 -8.10
C GLN A 85 -12.68 4.24 -7.52
N ALA A 86 -11.98 4.18 -6.38
CA ALA A 86 -11.66 2.92 -5.75
C ALA A 86 -12.95 2.13 -5.42
N GLU A 87 -12.95 0.83 -5.75
CA GLU A 87 -13.99 -0.11 -5.34
C GLU A 87 -13.87 -0.45 -3.87
N ALA A 88 -12.63 -0.51 -3.38
CA ALA A 88 -12.31 -0.72 -1.97
C ALA A 88 -11.09 0.12 -1.59
N VAL A 89 -11.03 0.50 -0.33
CA VAL A 89 -9.89 1.17 0.30
C VAL A 89 -9.35 0.26 1.39
N ILE A 90 -8.04 0.05 1.37
CA ILE A 90 -7.31 -0.70 2.40
C ILE A 90 -6.52 0.31 3.21
N ASP A 91 -6.84 0.43 4.49
CA ASP A 91 -6.12 1.25 5.45
C ASP A 91 -5.32 0.40 6.40
N VAL A 92 -4.13 0.88 6.76
CA VAL A 92 -3.24 0.25 7.73
C VAL A 92 -3.04 1.20 8.90
N ALA A 93 -3.31 0.74 10.11
CA ALA A 93 -3.26 1.52 11.33
C ALA A 93 -2.57 0.78 12.47
N ASP A 94 -2.23 1.53 13.52
CA ASP A 94 -1.74 1.03 14.81
C ASP A 94 -0.50 0.11 14.70
N PRO A 95 0.56 0.50 13.95
CA PRO A 95 1.75 -0.32 13.86
C PRO A 95 2.44 -0.41 15.22
N ARG A 96 2.64 -1.63 15.71
CA ARG A 96 3.38 -1.93 16.94
C ARG A 96 4.55 -2.84 16.60
N TRP A 97 5.75 -2.37 16.82
CA TRP A 97 6.96 -3.13 16.58
C TRP A 97 7.36 -3.92 17.84
N SER A 98 7.83 -5.13 17.64
CA SER A 98 8.37 -6.01 18.68
C SER A 98 9.81 -6.44 18.35
N GLY A 99 10.53 -6.97 19.36
CA GLY A 99 11.89 -7.49 19.21
C GLY A 99 12.99 -6.59 19.75
N LEU A 100 12.67 -5.34 20.12
CA LEU A 100 13.63 -4.48 20.81
C LEU A 100 13.58 -4.77 22.31
N GLY A 101 14.70 -5.24 22.88
CA GLY A 101 14.91 -5.33 24.32
C GLY A 101 15.41 -4.01 24.92
N HIS A 102 15.97 -4.04 26.12
CA HIS A 102 16.50 -2.87 26.82
C HIS A 102 17.71 -2.24 26.09
N GLY A 103 17.44 -1.47 25.03
CA GLY A 103 18.43 -0.71 24.27
C GLY A 103 19.19 -1.48 23.19
N HIS A 104 18.90 -2.77 22.97
CA HIS A 104 19.50 -3.59 21.90
C HIS A 104 18.53 -4.68 21.46
N GLY A 105 18.71 -5.18 20.24
CA GLY A 105 17.87 -6.19 19.60
C GLY A 105 17.53 -5.83 18.17
N TYR A 106 16.87 -6.75 17.48
CA TYR A 106 16.38 -6.55 16.11
C TYR A 106 14.86 -6.44 16.11
N LEU A 107 14.33 -5.62 15.22
CA LEU A 107 12.89 -5.61 14.94
C LEU A 107 12.48 -6.99 14.40
N ALA A 108 11.75 -7.75 15.20
CA ALA A 108 11.39 -9.14 14.89
C ALA A 108 10.01 -9.25 14.23
N GLY A 109 9.08 -8.38 14.60
CA GLY A 109 7.73 -8.41 14.08
C GLY A 109 7.04 -7.06 14.15
N ARG A 110 6.00 -6.92 13.36
CA ARG A 110 5.13 -5.74 13.37
C ARG A 110 3.68 -6.16 13.39
N GLU A 111 3.02 -5.88 14.50
CA GLU A 111 1.57 -5.99 14.58
C GLU A 111 0.93 -4.73 14.00
N LEU A 112 -0.14 -4.89 13.24
CA LEU A 112 -0.90 -3.78 12.68
C LEU A 112 -2.37 -4.16 12.50
N THR A 113 -3.22 -3.15 12.36
CA THR A 113 -4.63 -3.32 12.02
C THR A 113 -4.82 -2.97 10.54
N VAL A 114 -5.37 -3.91 9.78
CA VAL A 114 -5.82 -3.68 8.42
C VAL A 114 -7.34 -3.51 8.43
N SER A 115 -7.82 -2.46 7.80
CA SER A 115 -9.25 -2.24 7.56
C SER A 115 -9.55 -2.14 6.07
N VAL A 116 -10.62 -2.78 5.63
CA VAL A 116 -11.07 -2.75 4.25
C VAL A 116 -12.47 -2.16 4.21
N SER A 117 -12.61 -1.01 3.57
CA SER A 117 -13.88 -0.36 3.27
C SER A 117 -14.19 -0.56 1.79
N SER A 118 -15.43 -0.91 1.44
CA SER A 118 -15.81 -1.08 0.04
C SER A 118 -17.20 -0.51 -0.23
N LYS A 119 -17.44 -0.12 -1.48
CA LYS A 119 -18.76 0.35 -1.91
C LYS A 119 -19.87 -0.70 -1.77
N ARG A 120 -19.48 -1.98 -1.73
CA ARG A 120 -20.41 -3.12 -1.65
C ARG A 120 -20.74 -3.54 -0.23
N SER A 121 -20.01 -3.03 0.76
CA SER A 121 -20.22 -3.36 2.18
C SER A 121 -20.26 -2.08 3.02
N PRO A 122 -21.38 -1.78 3.68
CA PRO A 122 -21.50 -0.58 4.51
C PRO A 122 -20.64 -0.66 5.78
N THR A 123 -20.25 -1.87 6.19
CA THR A 123 -19.42 -2.08 7.37
C THR A 123 -18.00 -2.45 6.96
N PRO A 124 -16.98 -1.68 7.36
CA PRO A 124 -15.59 -2.03 7.13
C PRO A 124 -15.23 -3.36 7.80
N ARG A 125 -14.50 -4.20 7.08
CA ARG A 125 -13.88 -5.40 7.64
C ARG A 125 -12.54 -5.02 8.25
N ARG A 126 -12.23 -5.57 9.41
CA ARG A 126 -10.97 -5.30 10.11
C ARG A 126 -10.34 -6.60 10.56
N ALA A 127 -9.01 -6.64 10.50
CA ALA A 127 -8.22 -7.73 11.03
C ALA A 127 -6.93 -7.19 11.65
N ARG A 128 -6.47 -7.81 12.73
CA ARG A 128 -5.12 -7.61 13.26
C ARG A 128 -4.20 -8.62 12.59
N MET A 129 -3.03 -8.15 12.20
CA MET A 129 -2.04 -8.94 11.50
C MET A 129 -0.68 -8.76 12.14
N LEU A 130 0.10 -9.82 12.15
CA LEU A 130 1.53 -9.80 12.46
C LEU A 130 2.30 -10.02 11.16
N LEU A 131 3.21 -9.10 10.83
CA LEU A 131 4.08 -9.21 9.66
C LEU A 131 5.44 -8.52 9.88
N PRO A 132 6.56 -9.26 9.80
CA PRO A 132 6.54 -10.72 9.66
C PRO A 132 6.06 -11.40 10.93
N ALA A 133 5.49 -12.60 10.80
CA ALA A 133 5.33 -13.56 11.88
C ALA A 133 6.68 -14.26 12.16
N ALA A 134 6.72 -15.14 13.15
CA ALA A 134 7.96 -15.82 13.54
C ALA A 134 8.58 -16.67 12.42
N ASP A 135 7.76 -17.18 11.52
CA ASP A 135 8.14 -17.94 10.33
C ASP A 135 8.43 -17.07 9.08
N GLY A 136 8.38 -15.75 9.23
CA GLY A 136 8.57 -14.80 8.15
C GLY A 136 7.32 -14.54 7.28
N THR A 137 6.20 -15.17 7.58
CA THR A 137 4.94 -15.02 6.84
C THR A 137 4.03 -13.92 7.42
N ILE A 138 2.78 -13.90 6.99
CA ILE A 138 1.72 -13.04 7.53
C ILE A 138 0.79 -13.88 8.39
N GLU A 139 0.64 -13.52 9.66
CA GLU A 139 -0.28 -14.18 10.59
C GLU A 139 -1.50 -13.30 10.89
N LEU A 140 -2.68 -13.88 10.85
CA LEU A 140 -3.91 -13.22 11.27
C LEU A 140 -4.11 -13.41 12.77
N LEU A 141 -4.08 -12.32 13.54
CA LEU A 141 -4.30 -12.32 15.00
C LEU A 141 -5.78 -12.21 15.40
N GLY A 142 -6.70 -12.24 14.45
CA GLY A 142 -8.14 -12.08 14.64
C GLY A 142 -8.66 -10.66 14.41
N ALA A 143 -9.96 -10.45 14.62
CA ALA A 143 -10.56 -9.13 14.50
C ALA A 143 -10.18 -8.25 15.70
N PRO A 144 -9.98 -6.93 15.52
CA PRO A 144 -9.77 -6.01 16.63
C PRO A 144 -10.97 -6.00 17.55
N THR A 145 -10.73 -6.08 18.84
CA THR A 145 -11.79 -6.10 19.88
C THR A 145 -12.39 -4.71 20.10
N GLU A 146 -11.73 -3.68 19.63
CA GLU A 146 -12.09 -2.27 19.86
C GLU A 146 -12.62 -1.60 18.60
N ARG A 147 -13.74 -0.86 18.72
CA ARG A 147 -14.21 0.04 17.66
C ARG A 147 -13.24 1.21 17.52
N LEU A 148 -12.33 1.14 16.55
CA LEU A 148 -11.54 2.30 16.20
C LEU A 148 -12.45 3.37 15.60
N VAL A 149 -12.47 4.54 16.25
CA VAL A 149 -13.07 5.75 15.69
C VAL A 149 -12.32 6.07 14.39
N PRO A 150 -12.99 6.32 13.27
CA PRO A 150 -12.31 6.67 12.03
C PRO A 150 -11.50 7.94 12.28
N ARG A 151 -10.16 7.84 12.20
CA ARG A 151 -9.31 9.01 12.10
C ARG A 151 -9.54 9.60 10.72
N ASN A 152 -10.08 10.83 10.67
CA ASN A 152 -10.07 11.61 9.46
C ASN A 152 -8.63 11.71 8.96
N HIS A 153 -8.39 11.23 7.75
CA HIS A 153 -7.11 11.35 7.06
C HIS A 153 -6.87 12.82 6.65
N GLU A 154 -6.54 13.65 7.63
CA GLU A 154 -5.95 14.97 7.41
C GLU A 154 -4.62 15.05 8.16
N ALA A 155 -3.62 14.32 7.68
CA ALA A 155 -2.22 14.68 7.89
C ALA A 155 -1.34 13.95 6.86
N PRO A 156 -0.55 14.64 6.06
CA PRO A 156 0.41 14.00 5.16
C PRO A 156 1.53 13.39 6.00
N LEU A 157 1.81 12.12 5.75
CA LEU A 157 2.94 11.35 6.31
C LEU A 157 4.34 11.97 6.01
N HIS A 158 4.39 13.16 5.43
CA HIS A 158 5.64 13.84 5.04
C HIS A 158 6.32 14.61 6.17
N ASP A 159 5.60 15.06 7.21
CA ASP A 159 6.22 15.93 8.22
C ASP A 159 7.00 15.17 9.31
N GLU A 160 6.66 13.92 9.61
CA GLU A 160 7.41 13.15 10.61
C GLU A 160 8.79 12.69 10.12
N VAL A 161 8.97 12.43 8.83
CA VAL A 161 10.27 12.04 8.26
C VAL A 161 11.21 13.23 8.17
N ALA A 162 10.68 14.43 7.94
CA ALA A 162 11.47 15.67 7.94
C ALA A 162 11.96 16.05 9.34
N ALA A 163 11.13 15.85 10.36
CA ALA A 163 11.49 16.13 11.77
C ALA A 163 12.54 15.15 12.31
N TYR A 164 12.61 13.92 11.81
CA TYR A 164 13.64 12.96 12.19
C TYR A 164 15.00 13.28 11.57
N ARG A 165 15.05 13.79 10.34
CA ARG A 165 16.30 14.19 9.68
C ARG A 165 16.97 15.41 10.31
N SER A 166 16.21 16.35 10.87
CA SER A 166 16.77 17.54 11.51
C SER A 166 17.35 17.31 12.91
N ARG A 167 17.03 16.19 13.56
CA ARG A 167 17.57 15.81 14.88
C ARG A 167 18.82 14.92 14.82
N ALA A 168 19.16 14.38 13.65
CA ALA A 168 20.31 13.47 13.49
C ALA A 168 21.59 14.19 13.04
N VAL A 169 21.59 15.50 12.90
CA VAL A 169 22.74 16.35 12.47
C VAL A 169 22.97 17.49 13.46
N GLY A 170 22.89 17.19 14.74
CA GLY A 170 23.26 18.11 15.81
C GLY A 170 24.16 17.41 16.83
#